data_734dccf1114a72b11f187a641ba78545
#
_entry.id   734dccf1114a72b11f187a641ba78545
#
_cell.length_a   1.000
_cell.length_b   1.000
_cell.length_c   1.000
_cell.angle_alpha   90.00
_cell.angle_beta   90.00
_cell.angle_gamma   90.00
#
_symmetry.space_group_name_H-M   'P 1'
#
loop_
_entity.id
_entity.type
_entity.pdbx_description
1 polymer ?
#
loop_
_entity_poly.entity_id
_entity_poly.type
_entity_poly.pdbx_seq_one_letter_code
_entity_poly.pdbx_strand_id
1 'polypeptide(L)'
;MSELETATAPETLRRVAIDPVSRVEGHGKVTILLDDDNKVHQVRLHIVEFRGFEKFIQGRPYWEVPVMVQRLCGICPVSHHLAASKALDMILGVKQLTPTAEKIRRLMHAGQILQSHALHFFHLSSPDLLFGFGSDVARRNIVGVVAAHPEIAKKGVLLRKYGQEVIRMTAGKRVHGTGSVPGGVNKSLSAEERAELQKDAYQMVAWSRDAVAIIRGLFEQNLAEYNAFGRFRSAGMCLVGPDGAMDLYHGGLRALDIDGKTLFDHFNYGRYWEVIAEDVKPWSYMKFPFFKSLGADEGSYRVGPLSRVTMCDSIPTPLADKER
;
A
#
# COMPACT_ATOMS: atom_id res chain seq x y z
N MET A 1 -3.59 14.66 27.54
CA MET A 1 -5.06 14.84 27.69
C MET A 1 -5.73 14.04 26.58
N SER A 2 -6.83 13.35 26.82
CA SER A 2 -7.59 12.71 25.75
C SER A 2 -8.30 13.80 24.95
N GLU A 3 -8.52 13.63 23.65
CA GLU A 3 -9.21 14.66 22.84
C GLU A 3 -10.68 14.87 23.23
N LEU A 4 -11.26 13.95 24.01
CA LEU A 4 -12.55 14.17 24.68
C LEU A 4 -12.45 15.33 25.68
N GLU A 5 -11.29 15.52 26.31
CA GLU A 5 -11.03 16.59 27.26
C GLU A 5 -10.88 17.97 26.60
N THR A 6 -10.72 18.01 25.28
CA THR A 6 -10.69 19.28 24.52
C THR A 6 -12.06 19.70 23.97
N ALA A 7 -13.07 18.84 24.04
CA ALA A 7 -14.44 19.19 23.71
C ALA A 7 -15.04 20.09 24.79
N THR A 8 -15.81 21.09 24.40
CA THR A 8 -16.45 22.04 25.33
C THR A 8 -17.49 21.37 26.27
N ALA A 9 -18.10 20.29 25.78
CA ALA A 9 -19.06 19.46 26.52
C ALA A 9 -18.89 17.99 26.12
N PRO A 10 -17.82 17.31 26.59
CA PRO A 10 -17.51 15.95 26.17
C PRO A 10 -18.58 14.93 26.55
N GLU A 11 -19.36 15.18 27.59
CA GLU A 11 -20.47 14.36 28.04
C GLU A 11 -21.66 14.34 27.07
N THR A 12 -21.80 15.33 26.20
CA THR A 12 -22.87 15.41 25.20
C THR A 12 -22.52 14.65 23.92
N LEU A 13 -21.28 14.26 23.73
CA LEU A 13 -20.83 13.58 22.51
C LEU A 13 -21.29 12.13 22.49
N ARG A 14 -22.08 11.77 21.49
CA ARG A 14 -22.47 10.39 21.24
C ARG A 14 -21.35 9.66 20.49
N ARG A 15 -20.94 8.51 21.03
CA ARG A 15 -19.91 7.66 20.46
C ARG A 15 -20.51 6.56 19.60
N VAL A 16 -20.07 6.49 18.33
CA VAL A 16 -20.31 5.36 17.45
C VAL A 16 -18.99 4.64 17.22
N ALA A 17 -18.96 3.31 17.32
CA ALA A 17 -17.76 2.52 17.12
C ALA A 17 -17.98 1.49 16.01
N ILE A 18 -17.01 1.40 15.10
CA ILE A 18 -16.86 0.32 14.12
C ILE A 18 -15.71 -0.55 14.63
N ASP A 19 -16.05 -1.73 15.17
CA ASP A 19 -15.11 -2.59 15.89
C ASP A 19 -15.48 -4.07 15.74
N PRO A 20 -14.69 -4.90 15.05
CA PRO A 20 -13.53 -4.51 14.24
C PRO A 20 -13.93 -3.90 12.88
N VAL A 21 -13.00 -3.15 12.26
CA VAL A 21 -13.12 -2.82 10.84
C VAL A 21 -12.87 -4.07 10.02
N SER A 22 -13.76 -4.38 9.07
CA SER A 22 -13.65 -5.57 8.22
C SER A 22 -13.08 -5.25 6.83
N ARG A 23 -12.55 -6.27 6.16
CA ARG A 23 -11.94 -6.21 4.82
C ARG A 23 -10.77 -5.22 4.73
N VAL A 24 -9.99 -5.14 5.79
CA VAL A 24 -8.72 -4.41 5.86
C VAL A 24 -7.61 -5.37 6.28
N GLU A 25 -6.37 -4.99 6.08
CA GLU A 25 -5.21 -5.68 6.67
C GLU A 25 -4.99 -5.20 8.11
N GLY A 26 -4.75 -6.14 9.01
CA GLY A 26 -4.54 -5.90 10.44
C GLY A 26 -5.83 -5.64 11.21
N HIS A 27 -5.69 -5.29 12.48
CA HIS A 27 -6.81 -5.00 13.35
C HIS A 27 -6.93 -3.49 13.60
N GLY A 28 -8.07 -2.96 13.20
CA GLY A 28 -8.39 -1.55 13.36
C GLY A 28 -9.78 -1.37 13.96
N LYS A 29 -9.95 -0.23 14.60
CA LYS A 29 -11.21 0.27 15.13
C LYS A 29 -11.37 1.72 14.72
N VAL A 30 -12.57 2.11 14.35
CA VAL A 30 -12.92 3.51 14.12
C VAL A 30 -13.90 3.96 15.16
N THR A 31 -13.62 5.08 15.81
CA THR A 31 -14.55 5.75 16.70
C THR A 31 -14.97 7.08 16.10
N ILE A 32 -16.27 7.31 16.01
CA ILE A 32 -16.86 8.55 15.53
C ILE A 32 -17.55 9.21 16.72
N LEU A 33 -17.19 10.45 17.01
CA LEU A 33 -17.84 11.27 18.01
C LEU A 33 -18.79 12.23 17.30
N LEU A 34 -20.05 12.22 17.71
CA LEU A 34 -21.13 13.03 17.16
C LEU A 34 -21.64 13.99 18.24
N ASP A 35 -21.95 15.21 17.85
CA ASP A 35 -22.67 16.17 18.69
C ASP A 35 -24.18 15.88 18.72
N ASP A 36 -24.94 16.71 19.44
CA ASP A 36 -26.39 16.57 19.61
C ASP A 36 -27.17 16.71 18.29
N ASP A 37 -26.59 17.41 17.30
CA ASP A 37 -27.14 17.57 15.95
C ASP A 37 -26.76 16.40 15.02
N ASN A 38 -26.10 15.35 15.53
CA ASN A 38 -25.50 14.24 14.75
C ASN A 38 -24.41 14.68 13.76
N LYS A 39 -23.79 15.84 13.96
CA LYS A 39 -22.63 16.25 13.17
C LYS A 39 -21.39 15.56 13.72
N VAL A 40 -20.46 15.23 12.82
CA VAL A 40 -19.19 14.63 13.19
C VAL A 40 -18.31 15.68 13.86
N HIS A 41 -18.06 15.50 15.17
CA HIS A 41 -17.11 16.29 15.93
C HIS A 41 -15.68 15.80 15.70
N GLN A 42 -15.47 14.46 15.75
CA GLN A 42 -14.16 13.86 15.60
C GLN A 42 -14.26 12.41 15.10
N VAL A 43 -13.26 11.99 14.31
CA VAL A 43 -13.06 10.59 13.92
C VAL A 43 -11.67 10.15 14.38
N ARG A 44 -11.60 8.98 15.01
CA ARG A 44 -10.34 8.37 15.47
C ARG A 44 -10.16 7.00 14.85
N LEU A 45 -9.01 6.81 14.18
CA LEU A 45 -8.55 5.50 13.75
C LEU A 45 -7.63 4.92 14.82
N HIS A 46 -8.05 3.82 15.41
CA HIS A 46 -7.26 3.08 16.39
C HIS A 46 -6.62 1.87 15.72
N ILE A 47 -5.30 1.85 15.66
CA ILE A 47 -4.55 0.63 15.41
C ILE A 47 -4.31 0.00 16.77
N VAL A 48 -4.87 -1.19 17.00
CA VAL A 48 -4.96 -1.82 18.32
C VAL A 48 -3.90 -2.90 18.55
N GLU A 49 -3.15 -3.27 17.51
CA GLU A 49 -2.04 -4.22 17.60
C GLU A 49 -0.72 -3.50 17.84
N PHE A 50 -0.10 -3.79 18.99
CA PHE A 50 1.26 -3.37 19.26
C PHE A 50 2.24 -4.41 18.70
N ARG A 51 3.23 -3.95 17.92
CA ARG A 51 4.29 -4.82 17.38
C ARG A 51 5.69 -4.44 17.85
N GLY A 52 5.99 -3.15 18.02
CA GLY A 52 7.23 -2.63 18.59
C GLY A 52 8.51 -3.06 17.88
N PHE A 53 8.47 -3.23 16.55
CA PHE A 53 9.61 -3.75 15.80
C PHE A 53 10.84 -2.84 15.87
N GLU A 54 10.66 -1.54 15.97
CA GLU A 54 11.78 -0.58 16.14
C GLU A 54 12.58 -0.89 17.41
N LYS A 55 11.92 -1.33 18.48
CA LYS A 55 12.60 -1.75 19.71
C LYS A 55 13.10 -3.17 19.64
N PHE A 56 12.35 -4.06 19.00
CA PHE A 56 12.65 -5.48 18.89
C PHE A 56 13.94 -5.76 18.10
N ILE A 57 14.24 -4.96 17.08
CA ILE A 57 15.43 -5.13 16.24
C ILE A 57 16.71 -4.51 16.86
N GLN A 58 16.57 -3.68 17.89
CA GLN A 58 17.74 -3.07 18.54
C GLN A 58 18.64 -4.14 19.17
N GLY A 59 19.95 -4.03 18.93
CA GLY A 59 20.93 -5.01 19.41
C GLY A 59 20.97 -6.33 18.67
N ARG A 60 20.16 -6.50 17.61
CA ARG A 60 20.21 -7.69 16.76
C ARG A 60 21.28 -7.56 15.67
N PRO A 61 21.87 -8.68 15.23
CA PRO A 61 22.74 -8.67 14.07
C PRO A 61 21.99 -8.10 12.85
N TYR A 62 22.60 -7.14 12.16
CA TYR A 62 21.95 -6.40 11.08
C TYR A 62 21.42 -7.32 9.95
N TRP A 63 22.10 -8.43 9.67
CA TRP A 63 21.67 -9.38 8.63
C TRP A 63 20.39 -10.15 8.96
N GLU A 64 19.97 -10.18 10.24
CA GLU A 64 18.71 -10.80 10.64
C GLU A 64 17.52 -9.86 10.41
N VAL A 65 17.74 -8.55 10.42
CA VAL A 65 16.68 -7.54 10.36
C VAL A 65 15.74 -7.72 9.16
N PRO A 66 16.22 -7.94 7.91
CA PRO A 66 15.33 -8.13 6.77
C PRO A 66 14.39 -9.34 6.90
N VAL A 67 14.80 -10.36 7.64
CA VAL A 67 13.98 -11.55 7.90
C VAL A 67 13.01 -11.32 9.04
N MET A 68 13.43 -10.57 10.06
CA MET A 68 12.60 -10.28 11.23
C MET A 68 11.42 -9.37 10.88
N VAL A 69 11.68 -8.25 10.19
CA VAL A 69 10.65 -7.23 9.90
C VAL A 69 9.58 -7.69 8.91
N GLN A 70 9.82 -8.76 8.16
CA GLN A 70 8.76 -9.40 7.36
C GLN A 70 7.56 -9.82 8.21
N ARG A 71 7.77 -10.12 9.49
CA ARG A 71 6.71 -10.56 10.42
C ARG A 71 5.72 -9.47 10.78
N LEU A 72 5.97 -8.24 10.39
CA LEU A 72 4.99 -7.15 10.45
C LEU A 72 3.72 -7.48 9.67
N CYS A 73 3.84 -8.17 8.53
CA CYS A 73 2.70 -8.40 7.66
C CYS A 73 2.78 -9.76 6.94
N GLY A 74 1.69 -10.51 6.92
CA GLY A 74 1.57 -11.76 6.17
C GLY A 74 1.16 -11.58 4.70
N ILE A 75 0.63 -10.42 4.32
CA ILE A 75 0.20 -10.10 2.94
C ILE A 75 1.32 -9.42 2.16
N CYS A 76 2.08 -8.51 2.80
CA CYS A 76 3.12 -7.69 2.16
C CYS A 76 4.55 -7.92 2.71
N PRO A 77 4.95 -9.14 3.08
CA PRO A 77 6.24 -9.39 3.72
C PRO A 77 7.42 -9.00 2.82
N VAL A 78 7.29 -9.11 1.52
CA VAL A 78 8.34 -8.73 0.56
C VAL A 78 8.64 -7.24 0.63
N SER A 79 7.62 -6.39 0.80
CA SER A 79 7.81 -4.93 0.91
C SER A 79 8.65 -4.57 2.13
N HIS A 80 8.36 -5.15 3.30
CA HIS A 80 9.15 -4.98 4.52
C HIS A 80 10.57 -5.52 4.36
N HIS A 81 10.70 -6.70 3.75
CA HIS A 81 11.98 -7.37 3.51
C HIS A 81 12.92 -6.52 2.62
N LEU A 82 12.40 -6.01 1.50
CA LEU A 82 13.16 -5.20 0.57
C LEU A 82 13.49 -3.81 1.15
N ALA A 83 12.55 -3.20 1.87
CA ALA A 83 12.78 -1.92 2.54
C ALA A 83 13.93 -2.02 3.55
N ALA A 84 13.93 -3.07 4.39
CA ALA A 84 15.02 -3.34 5.34
C ALA A 84 16.33 -3.62 4.63
N SER A 85 16.33 -4.43 3.57
CA SER A 85 17.55 -4.70 2.80
C SER A 85 18.13 -3.43 2.20
N LYS A 86 17.29 -2.54 1.63
CA LYS A 86 17.74 -1.25 1.09
C LYS A 86 18.29 -0.32 2.19
N ALA A 87 17.63 -0.26 3.34
CA ALA A 87 18.12 0.53 4.46
C ALA A 87 19.52 0.04 4.93
N LEU A 88 19.71 -1.26 4.99
CA LEU A 88 20.99 -1.86 5.34
C LEU A 88 22.05 -1.71 4.24
N ASP A 89 21.67 -1.75 2.97
CA ASP A 89 22.59 -1.39 1.88
C ASP A 89 23.19 0.00 2.09
N MET A 90 22.36 0.97 2.49
CA MET A 90 22.82 2.34 2.78
C MET A 90 23.75 2.38 3.99
N ILE A 91 23.42 1.69 5.08
CA ILE A 91 24.25 1.63 6.31
C ILE A 91 25.61 0.99 6.02
N LEU A 92 25.65 -0.03 5.18
CA LEU A 92 26.89 -0.74 4.80
C LEU A 92 27.67 -0.03 3.69
N GLY A 93 27.18 1.10 3.17
CA GLY A 93 27.83 1.85 2.11
C GLY A 93 27.80 1.16 0.75
N VAL A 94 26.83 0.28 0.51
CA VAL A 94 26.61 -0.38 -0.79
C VAL A 94 26.13 0.67 -1.79
N LYS A 95 26.98 1.07 -2.71
CA LYS A 95 26.65 2.09 -3.71
C LYS A 95 25.80 1.52 -4.86
N GLN A 96 26.03 0.27 -5.21
CA GLN A 96 25.35 -0.39 -6.34
C GLN A 96 25.31 -1.90 -6.12
N LEU A 97 24.15 -2.49 -6.39
CA LEU A 97 24.00 -3.95 -6.45
C LEU A 97 24.56 -4.49 -7.78
N THR A 98 24.87 -5.79 -7.82
CA THR A 98 25.11 -6.43 -9.10
C THR A 98 23.85 -6.35 -9.99
N PRO A 99 23.99 -6.27 -11.34
CA PRO A 99 22.84 -6.18 -12.23
C PRO A 99 21.81 -7.30 -12.04
N THR A 100 22.26 -8.50 -11.70
CA THR A 100 21.38 -9.62 -11.41
C THR A 100 20.62 -9.41 -10.11
N ALA A 101 21.29 -9.01 -9.04
CA ALA A 101 20.64 -8.76 -7.74
C ALA A 101 19.58 -7.66 -7.84
N GLU A 102 19.89 -6.58 -8.55
CA GLU A 102 18.95 -5.48 -8.80
C GLU A 102 17.68 -5.98 -9.52
N LYS A 103 17.85 -6.74 -10.61
CA LYS A 103 16.73 -7.29 -11.39
C LYS A 103 15.89 -8.28 -10.57
N ILE A 104 16.52 -9.14 -9.77
CA ILE A 104 15.81 -10.11 -8.92
C ILE A 104 15.02 -9.40 -7.83
N ARG A 105 15.58 -8.39 -7.17
CA ARG A 105 14.84 -7.60 -6.17
C ARG A 105 13.66 -6.87 -6.79
N ARG A 106 13.83 -6.25 -7.97
CA ARG A 106 12.73 -5.60 -8.70
C ARG A 106 11.65 -6.60 -9.14
N LEU A 107 12.03 -7.78 -9.61
CA LEU A 107 11.09 -8.84 -9.99
C LEU A 107 10.29 -9.33 -8.77
N MET A 108 10.96 -9.56 -7.65
CA MET A 108 10.32 -9.93 -6.38
C MET A 108 9.30 -8.86 -5.94
N HIS A 109 9.68 -7.59 -6.03
CA HIS A 109 8.81 -6.47 -5.71
C HIS A 109 7.61 -6.37 -6.65
N ALA A 110 7.82 -6.53 -7.96
CA ALA A 110 6.73 -6.58 -8.93
C ALA A 110 5.74 -7.73 -8.65
N GLY A 111 6.26 -8.91 -8.31
CA GLY A 111 5.42 -10.04 -7.87
C GLY A 111 4.60 -9.72 -6.62
N GLN A 112 5.19 -9.02 -5.65
CA GLN A 112 4.48 -8.55 -4.46
C GLN A 112 3.37 -7.55 -4.82
N ILE A 113 3.64 -6.58 -5.67
CA ILE A 113 2.65 -5.58 -6.09
C ILE A 113 1.50 -6.27 -6.81
N LEU A 114 1.79 -7.14 -7.76
CA LEU A 114 0.77 -7.86 -8.52
C LEU A 114 -0.14 -8.71 -7.63
N GLN A 115 0.43 -9.53 -6.73
CA GLN A 115 -0.38 -10.38 -5.85
C GLN A 115 -1.22 -9.54 -4.87
N SER A 116 -0.68 -8.42 -4.39
CA SER A 116 -1.36 -7.54 -3.45
C SER A 116 -2.50 -6.76 -4.12
N HIS A 117 -2.27 -6.20 -5.31
CA HIS A 117 -3.32 -5.52 -6.08
C HIS A 117 -4.42 -6.47 -6.51
N ALA A 118 -4.08 -7.70 -6.93
CA ALA A 118 -5.06 -8.73 -7.23
C ALA A 118 -5.92 -9.08 -6.01
N LEU A 119 -5.30 -9.24 -4.83
CA LEU A 119 -6.04 -9.46 -3.59
C LEU A 119 -6.97 -8.29 -3.27
N HIS A 120 -6.47 -7.06 -3.35
CA HIS A 120 -7.25 -5.86 -3.05
C HIS A 120 -8.45 -5.74 -3.99
N PHE A 121 -8.22 -5.74 -5.29
CA PHE A 121 -9.29 -5.54 -6.28
C PHE A 121 -10.30 -6.67 -6.27
N PHE A 122 -9.85 -7.93 -6.41
CA PHE A 122 -10.75 -9.07 -6.63
C PHE A 122 -11.36 -9.66 -5.36
N HIS A 123 -10.82 -9.39 -4.16
CA HIS A 123 -11.31 -9.98 -2.92
C HIS A 123 -11.80 -8.95 -1.91
N LEU A 124 -11.11 -7.82 -1.77
CA LEU A 124 -11.49 -6.81 -0.79
C LEU A 124 -12.49 -5.81 -1.33
N SER A 125 -12.28 -5.31 -2.56
CA SER A 125 -13.10 -4.24 -3.15
C SER A 125 -14.22 -4.76 -4.03
N SER A 126 -14.02 -5.89 -4.71
CA SER A 126 -14.99 -6.40 -5.70
C SER A 126 -16.41 -6.62 -5.19
N PRO A 127 -16.65 -7.04 -3.92
CA PRO A 127 -18.04 -7.17 -3.46
C PRO A 127 -18.80 -5.85 -3.49
N ASP A 128 -18.18 -4.75 -3.07
CA ASP A 128 -18.81 -3.43 -3.09
C ASP A 128 -18.93 -2.89 -4.52
N LEU A 129 -17.91 -3.08 -5.33
CA LEU A 129 -17.87 -2.58 -6.70
C LEU A 129 -18.88 -3.29 -7.61
N LEU A 130 -18.99 -4.62 -7.48
CA LEU A 130 -19.84 -5.44 -8.36
C LEU A 130 -21.32 -5.48 -7.93
N PHE A 131 -21.59 -5.37 -6.63
CA PHE A 131 -22.95 -5.40 -6.11
C PHE A 131 -23.50 -4.02 -5.75
N GLY A 132 -22.65 -3.01 -5.63
CA GLY A 132 -23.01 -1.68 -5.15
C GLY A 132 -23.06 -1.57 -3.63
N PHE A 133 -22.80 -0.37 -3.11
CA PHE A 133 -22.73 -0.11 -1.66
C PHE A 133 -24.07 -0.31 -0.93
N GLY A 134 -25.18 -0.10 -1.61
CA GLY A 134 -26.54 -0.31 -1.08
C GLY A 134 -27.08 -1.73 -1.14
N SER A 135 -26.30 -2.70 -1.66
CA SER A 135 -26.75 -4.07 -1.80
C SER A 135 -26.81 -4.83 -0.48
N ASP A 136 -27.56 -5.94 -0.46
CA ASP A 136 -27.68 -6.83 0.70
C ASP A 136 -26.29 -7.28 1.20
N VAL A 137 -26.02 -7.01 2.47
CA VAL A 137 -24.76 -7.36 3.16
C VAL A 137 -24.51 -8.86 3.13
N ALA A 138 -25.56 -9.70 3.17
CA ALA A 138 -25.43 -11.15 3.11
C ALA A 138 -24.83 -11.64 1.78
N ARG A 139 -25.02 -10.89 0.68
CA ARG A 139 -24.46 -11.18 -0.65
C ARG A 139 -23.16 -10.42 -0.92
N ARG A 140 -22.95 -9.28 -0.28
CA ARG A 140 -21.82 -8.38 -0.51
C ARG A 140 -20.53 -8.88 0.15
N ASN A 141 -20.10 -10.05 -0.27
CA ASN A 141 -18.89 -10.74 0.18
C ASN A 141 -18.28 -11.58 -0.94
N ILE A 142 -17.10 -12.17 -0.70
CA ILE A 142 -16.37 -12.94 -1.71
C ILE A 142 -17.13 -14.21 -2.15
N VAL A 143 -17.93 -14.82 -1.29
CA VAL A 143 -18.74 -15.99 -1.65
C VAL A 143 -19.80 -15.58 -2.66
N GLY A 144 -20.46 -14.44 -2.44
CA GLY A 144 -21.40 -13.85 -3.39
C GLY A 144 -20.74 -13.52 -4.74
N VAL A 145 -19.51 -12.98 -4.73
CA VAL A 145 -18.74 -12.71 -5.96
C VAL A 145 -18.45 -14.00 -6.72
N VAL A 146 -18.01 -15.06 -6.05
CA VAL A 146 -17.75 -16.36 -6.68
C VAL A 146 -19.02 -16.93 -7.30
N ALA A 147 -20.16 -16.80 -6.64
CA ALA A 147 -21.44 -17.30 -7.13
C ALA A 147 -21.97 -16.50 -8.32
N ALA A 148 -21.89 -15.17 -8.28
CA ALA A 148 -22.45 -14.30 -9.32
C ALA A 148 -21.49 -14.01 -10.48
N HIS A 149 -20.18 -13.97 -10.21
CA HIS A 149 -19.13 -13.59 -11.16
C HIS A 149 -17.93 -14.55 -11.12
N PRO A 150 -18.13 -15.87 -11.39
CA PRO A 150 -17.10 -16.90 -11.22
C PRO A 150 -15.84 -16.65 -12.06
N GLU A 151 -15.98 -16.12 -13.28
CA GLU A 151 -14.82 -15.83 -14.14
C GLU A 151 -13.98 -14.67 -13.61
N ILE A 152 -14.60 -13.64 -13.04
CA ILE A 152 -13.88 -12.54 -12.39
C ILE A 152 -13.13 -13.05 -11.16
N ALA A 153 -13.79 -13.83 -10.32
CA ALA A 153 -13.18 -14.44 -9.13
C ALA A 153 -11.99 -15.34 -9.50
N LYS A 154 -12.13 -16.17 -10.53
CA LYS A 154 -11.06 -17.06 -11.04
C LYS A 154 -9.84 -16.26 -11.51
N LYS A 155 -10.05 -15.20 -12.31
CA LYS A 155 -8.95 -14.31 -12.76
C LYS A 155 -8.21 -13.72 -11.57
N GLY A 156 -8.92 -13.25 -10.55
CA GLY A 156 -8.32 -12.69 -9.34
C GLY A 156 -7.45 -13.70 -8.58
N VAL A 157 -7.93 -14.93 -8.40
CA VAL A 157 -7.17 -16.02 -7.76
C VAL A 157 -5.91 -16.35 -8.54
N LEU A 158 -5.99 -16.45 -9.86
CA LEU A 158 -4.86 -16.81 -10.72
C LEU A 158 -3.82 -15.69 -10.82
N LEU A 159 -4.24 -14.42 -10.91
CA LEU A 159 -3.33 -13.26 -10.85
C LEU A 159 -2.55 -13.24 -9.54
N ARG A 160 -3.25 -13.42 -8.41
CA ARG A 160 -2.61 -13.51 -7.10
C ARG A 160 -1.63 -14.68 -7.03
N LYS A 161 -2.05 -15.87 -7.49
CA LYS A 161 -1.20 -17.06 -7.53
C LYS A 161 0.07 -16.80 -8.33
N TYR A 162 -0.03 -16.18 -9.50
CA TYR A 162 1.13 -15.87 -10.32
C TYR A 162 2.11 -14.93 -9.61
N GLY A 163 1.64 -13.84 -9.00
CA GLY A 163 2.51 -12.96 -8.20
C GLY A 163 3.20 -13.70 -7.05
N GLN A 164 2.53 -14.65 -6.39
CA GLN A 164 3.12 -15.49 -5.35
C GLN A 164 4.15 -16.50 -5.92
N GLU A 165 3.96 -16.98 -7.15
CA GLU A 165 4.98 -17.82 -7.80
C GLU A 165 6.24 -17.02 -8.15
N VAL A 166 6.08 -15.78 -8.62
CA VAL A 166 7.22 -14.87 -8.80
C VAL A 166 8.00 -14.71 -7.50
N ILE A 167 7.30 -14.48 -6.38
CA ILE A 167 7.94 -14.35 -5.06
C ILE A 167 8.62 -15.67 -4.68
N ARG A 168 7.98 -16.83 -4.87
CA ARG A 168 8.57 -18.14 -4.54
C ARG A 168 9.85 -18.38 -5.31
N MET A 169 9.87 -18.09 -6.61
CA MET A 169 11.03 -18.30 -7.46
C MET A 169 12.18 -17.35 -7.15
N THR A 170 11.89 -16.13 -6.67
CA THR A 170 12.91 -15.13 -6.33
C THR A 170 13.34 -15.15 -4.86
N ALA A 171 12.49 -15.64 -3.96
CA ALA A 171 12.72 -15.61 -2.51
C ALA A 171 12.67 -17.00 -1.82
N GLY A 172 12.42 -18.07 -2.57
CA GLY A 172 12.36 -19.45 -2.08
C GLY A 172 11.02 -19.86 -1.46
N LYS A 173 10.19 -18.93 -1.01
CA LYS A 173 8.86 -19.17 -0.42
C LYS A 173 7.87 -18.13 -0.91
N ARG A 174 6.57 -18.49 -0.97
CA ARG A 174 5.50 -17.55 -1.32
C ARG A 174 5.27 -16.48 -0.25
N VAL A 175 5.48 -16.84 1.01
CA VAL A 175 5.30 -15.95 2.16
C VAL A 175 6.54 -16.05 3.04
N HIS A 176 7.05 -14.90 3.49
CA HIS A 176 8.25 -14.81 4.34
C HIS A 176 9.49 -15.49 3.75
N GLY A 177 9.72 -15.34 2.46
CA GLY A 177 10.94 -15.78 1.80
C GLY A 177 12.15 -14.89 2.16
N THR A 178 13.35 -15.40 1.91
CA THR A 178 14.62 -14.76 2.27
C THR A 178 15.45 -14.39 1.06
N GLY A 179 14.81 -13.89 0.00
CA GLY A 179 15.46 -13.66 -1.29
C GLY A 179 16.44 -12.49 -1.30
N SER A 180 16.23 -11.46 -0.50
CA SER A 180 17.10 -10.29 -0.42
C SER A 180 17.98 -10.36 0.83
N VAL A 181 19.23 -9.99 0.67
CA VAL A 181 20.19 -9.80 1.77
C VAL A 181 20.89 -8.45 1.59
N PRO A 182 21.45 -7.85 2.65
CA PRO A 182 22.26 -6.64 2.48
C PRO A 182 23.37 -6.84 1.44
N GLY A 183 23.40 -5.97 0.45
CA GLY A 183 24.36 -6.04 -0.66
C GLY A 183 24.01 -6.98 -1.81
N GLY A 184 22.89 -7.73 -1.73
CA GLY A 184 22.61 -8.70 -2.80
C GLY A 184 21.31 -9.48 -2.66
N VAL A 185 21.36 -10.70 -3.17
CA VAL A 185 20.26 -11.70 -3.13
C VAL A 185 20.79 -13.08 -2.75
N ASN A 186 19.97 -13.86 -2.08
CA ASN A 186 20.31 -15.24 -1.70
C ASN A 186 20.13 -16.27 -2.83
N LYS A 187 19.37 -15.92 -3.85
CA LYS A 187 18.98 -16.83 -4.92
C LYS A 187 18.97 -16.10 -6.26
N SER A 188 19.55 -16.71 -7.27
CA SER A 188 19.34 -16.33 -8.67
C SER A 188 18.13 -17.06 -9.25
N LEU A 189 17.55 -16.53 -10.29
CA LEU A 189 16.51 -17.19 -11.06
C LEU A 189 17.15 -18.10 -12.10
N SER A 190 16.75 -19.39 -12.13
CA SER A 190 17.24 -20.32 -13.16
C SER A 190 16.58 -20.04 -14.51
N ALA A 191 17.15 -20.62 -15.58
CA ALA A 191 16.57 -20.50 -16.92
C ALA A 191 15.18 -21.16 -17.01
N GLU A 192 15.00 -22.30 -16.32
CA GLU A 192 13.74 -23.03 -16.25
C GLU A 192 12.68 -22.23 -15.46
N GLU A 193 13.05 -21.68 -14.31
CA GLU A 193 12.16 -20.82 -13.51
C GLU A 193 11.73 -19.57 -14.30
N ARG A 194 12.66 -18.97 -15.04
CA ARG A 194 12.35 -17.86 -15.93
C ARG A 194 11.38 -18.25 -17.03
N ALA A 195 11.62 -19.37 -17.72
CA ALA A 195 10.74 -19.87 -18.77
C ALA A 195 9.33 -20.18 -18.24
N GLU A 196 9.22 -20.75 -17.07
CA GLU A 196 7.94 -21.01 -16.42
C GLU A 196 7.16 -19.72 -16.13
N LEU A 197 7.80 -18.69 -15.60
CA LEU A 197 7.16 -17.38 -15.41
C LEU A 197 6.76 -16.72 -16.72
N GLN A 198 7.60 -16.82 -17.76
CA GLN A 198 7.31 -16.20 -19.06
C GLN A 198 6.09 -16.84 -19.75
N LYS A 199 5.84 -18.12 -19.53
CA LYS A 199 4.73 -18.87 -20.13
C LYS A 199 3.37 -18.19 -19.92
N ASP A 200 3.13 -17.69 -18.71
CA ASP A 200 1.83 -17.12 -18.35
C ASP A 200 1.82 -15.57 -18.31
N ALA A 201 2.98 -14.94 -18.48
CA ALA A 201 3.12 -13.48 -18.28
C ALA A 201 2.16 -12.65 -19.15
N TYR A 202 2.01 -12.98 -20.43
CA TYR A 202 1.10 -12.26 -21.34
C TYR A 202 -0.37 -12.42 -20.94
N GLN A 203 -0.74 -13.60 -20.44
CA GLN A 203 -2.09 -13.82 -19.92
C GLN A 203 -2.37 -12.98 -18.68
N MET A 204 -1.38 -12.85 -17.79
CA MET A 204 -1.49 -11.99 -16.59
C MET A 204 -1.64 -10.51 -16.97
N VAL A 205 -0.92 -10.04 -17.99
CA VAL A 205 -1.10 -8.68 -18.53
C VAL A 205 -2.51 -8.51 -19.08
N ALA A 206 -3.02 -9.46 -19.86
CA ALA A 206 -4.37 -9.39 -20.41
C ALA A 206 -5.43 -9.29 -19.28
N TRP A 207 -5.36 -10.14 -18.26
CA TRP A 207 -6.29 -10.11 -17.14
C TRP A 207 -6.17 -8.86 -16.25
N SER A 208 -4.98 -8.31 -16.15
CA SER A 208 -4.78 -7.01 -15.46
C SER A 208 -5.48 -5.87 -16.21
N ARG A 209 -5.44 -5.89 -17.55
CA ARG A 209 -6.19 -4.93 -18.39
C ARG A 209 -7.71 -5.13 -18.27
N ASP A 210 -8.16 -6.38 -18.20
CA ASP A 210 -9.58 -6.68 -17.94
C ASP A 210 -10.05 -6.05 -16.61
N ALA A 211 -9.22 -6.12 -15.56
CA ALA A 211 -9.53 -5.48 -14.28
C ALA A 211 -9.70 -3.97 -14.40
N VAL A 212 -8.81 -3.30 -15.16
CA VAL A 212 -8.93 -1.86 -15.45
C VAL A 212 -10.19 -1.56 -16.24
N ALA A 213 -10.52 -2.37 -17.24
CA ALA A 213 -11.73 -2.20 -18.03
C ALA A 213 -13.01 -2.36 -17.18
N ILE A 214 -13.04 -3.35 -16.26
CA ILE A 214 -14.15 -3.55 -15.33
C ILE A 214 -14.37 -2.31 -14.46
N ILE A 215 -13.31 -1.81 -13.79
CA ILE A 215 -13.47 -0.65 -12.90
C ILE A 215 -13.85 0.61 -13.68
N ARG A 216 -13.33 0.80 -14.89
CA ARG A 216 -13.72 1.92 -15.75
C ARG A 216 -15.21 1.87 -16.06
N GLY A 217 -15.73 0.72 -16.52
CA GLY A 217 -17.15 0.59 -16.84
C GLY A 217 -18.05 0.82 -15.62
N LEU A 218 -17.67 0.30 -14.45
CA LEU A 218 -18.40 0.54 -13.21
C LEU A 218 -18.38 2.01 -12.78
N PHE A 219 -17.23 2.67 -12.93
CA PHE A 219 -17.10 4.10 -12.62
C PHE A 219 -17.95 4.97 -13.54
N GLU A 220 -17.93 4.71 -14.85
CA GLU A 220 -18.74 5.44 -15.84
C GLU A 220 -20.25 5.30 -15.60
N GLN A 221 -20.69 4.11 -15.16
CA GLN A 221 -22.08 3.83 -14.83
C GLN A 221 -22.54 4.52 -13.53
N ASN A 222 -21.64 4.84 -12.60
CA ASN A 222 -21.94 5.33 -11.27
C ASN A 222 -21.15 6.60 -10.91
N LEU A 223 -20.93 7.47 -11.90
CA LEU A 223 -20.07 8.67 -11.80
C LEU A 223 -20.37 9.55 -10.59
N ALA A 224 -21.65 9.80 -10.32
CA ALA A 224 -22.07 10.68 -9.22
C ALA A 224 -21.67 10.12 -7.85
N GLU A 225 -21.90 8.82 -7.65
CA GLU A 225 -21.58 8.13 -6.40
C GLU A 225 -20.05 8.05 -6.19
N TYR A 226 -19.30 7.58 -7.19
CA TYR A 226 -17.84 7.45 -7.07
C TYR A 226 -17.11 8.79 -6.97
N ASN A 227 -17.63 9.85 -7.61
CA ASN A 227 -17.07 11.19 -7.47
C ASN A 227 -17.32 11.80 -6.08
N ALA A 228 -18.35 11.36 -5.37
CA ALA A 228 -18.65 11.82 -4.01
C ALA A 228 -17.97 10.94 -2.95
N PHE A 229 -17.79 9.64 -3.21
CA PHE A 229 -17.30 8.67 -2.24
C PHE A 229 -15.83 8.89 -1.88
N GLY A 230 -15.58 9.13 -0.58
CA GLY A 230 -14.21 9.27 -0.05
C GLY A 230 -13.41 10.43 -0.65
N ARG A 231 -14.08 11.39 -1.31
CA ARG A 231 -13.42 12.55 -1.90
C ARG A 231 -13.10 13.58 -0.84
N PHE A 232 -11.82 13.81 -0.61
CA PHE A 232 -11.32 14.91 0.20
C PHE A 232 -9.97 15.39 -0.36
N ARG A 233 -9.67 16.66 -0.14
CA ARG A 233 -8.39 17.25 -0.53
C ARG A 233 -7.32 16.85 0.48
N SER A 234 -6.13 16.51 0.03
CA SER A 234 -4.96 16.25 0.86
C SER A 234 -3.69 16.46 0.06
N ALA A 235 -2.61 16.75 0.73
CA ALA A 235 -1.28 16.63 0.17
C ALA A 235 -0.99 15.17 -0.30
N GLY A 236 0.04 14.97 -1.10
CA GLY A 236 0.44 13.67 -1.60
C GLY A 236 1.95 13.51 -1.66
N MET A 237 2.40 12.25 -1.65
CA MET A 237 3.82 11.92 -1.82
C MET A 237 3.98 10.63 -2.63
N CYS A 238 5.00 10.58 -3.50
CA CYS A 238 5.38 9.38 -4.24
C CYS A 238 6.89 9.34 -4.53
N LEU A 239 7.37 8.22 -5.08
CA LEU A 239 8.69 8.12 -5.69
C LEU A 239 8.60 8.43 -7.18
N VAL A 240 9.57 9.20 -7.67
CA VAL A 240 9.75 9.47 -9.10
C VAL A 240 11.21 9.24 -9.52
N GLY A 241 11.39 8.71 -10.72
CA GLY A 241 12.69 8.59 -11.36
C GLY A 241 13.28 9.95 -11.74
N PRO A 242 14.53 10.00 -12.22
CA PRO A 242 15.20 11.25 -12.63
C PRO A 242 14.44 12.06 -13.68
N ASP A 243 13.65 11.38 -14.51
CA ASP A 243 12.80 11.93 -15.56
C ASP A 243 11.35 12.24 -15.10
N GLY A 244 11.06 12.12 -13.80
CA GLY A 244 9.75 12.31 -13.25
C GLY A 244 8.79 11.13 -13.44
N ALA A 245 9.23 10.07 -14.13
CA ALA A 245 8.43 8.87 -14.30
C ALA A 245 8.18 8.14 -12.98
N MET A 246 7.06 7.41 -12.89
CA MET A 246 6.76 6.58 -11.73
C MET A 246 7.88 5.57 -11.49
N ASP A 247 8.42 5.52 -10.27
CA ASP A 247 9.26 4.41 -9.82
C ASP A 247 8.66 3.79 -8.56
N LEU A 248 8.77 2.46 -8.44
CA LEU A 248 8.25 1.70 -7.32
C LEU A 248 9.36 1.17 -6.42
N TYR A 249 10.63 1.41 -6.76
CA TYR A 249 11.76 0.82 -6.05
C TYR A 249 12.90 1.82 -5.82
N HIS A 250 13.26 2.64 -6.79
CA HIS A 250 14.25 3.71 -6.68
C HIS A 250 13.61 5.08 -6.95
N GLY A 251 14.42 6.13 -6.91
CA GLY A 251 14.01 7.48 -7.24
C GLY A 251 14.15 8.45 -6.07
N GLY A 252 13.66 9.66 -6.27
CA GLY A 252 13.52 10.68 -5.24
C GLY A 252 12.09 10.82 -4.77
N LEU A 253 11.89 11.40 -3.60
CA LEU A 253 10.56 11.74 -3.11
C LEU A 253 10.05 13.00 -3.83
N ARG A 254 8.84 12.94 -4.35
CA ARG A 254 8.05 14.09 -4.82
C ARG A 254 6.87 14.29 -3.89
N ALA A 255 6.64 15.52 -3.42
CA ALA A 255 5.47 15.86 -2.63
C ALA A 255 4.79 17.12 -3.17
N LEU A 256 3.47 17.07 -3.21
CA LEU A 256 2.60 18.20 -3.55
C LEU A 256 1.68 18.52 -2.37
N ASP A 257 1.40 19.79 -2.17
CA ASP A 257 0.41 20.21 -1.20
C ASP A 257 -1.03 20.00 -1.71
N ILE A 258 -2.00 20.43 -0.93
CA ILE A 258 -3.43 20.27 -1.22
C ILE A 258 -3.87 21.01 -2.49
N ASP A 259 -3.14 22.02 -2.93
CA ASP A 259 -3.40 22.81 -4.14
C ASP A 259 -2.59 22.33 -5.35
N GLY A 260 -1.80 21.28 -5.18
CA GLY A 260 -0.94 20.72 -6.22
C GLY A 260 0.39 21.46 -6.39
N LYS A 261 0.74 22.36 -5.47
CA LYS A 261 2.03 23.04 -5.48
C LYS A 261 3.12 22.11 -4.95
N THR A 262 4.24 22.08 -5.63
CA THR A 262 5.38 21.27 -5.22
C THR A 262 5.96 21.75 -3.89
N LEU A 263 5.97 20.87 -2.90
CA LEU A 263 6.65 21.08 -1.62
C LEU A 263 8.13 20.72 -1.74
N PHE A 264 8.42 19.59 -2.37
CA PHE A 264 9.76 19.16 -2.74
C PHE A 264 9.69 18.16 -3.90
N ASP A 265 10.77 18.06 -4.67
CA ASP A 265 10.90 17.14 -5.80
C ASP A 265 12.31 16.51 -5.81
N HIS A 266 12.39 15.26 -6.24
CA HIS A 266 13.62 14.47 -6.25
C HIS A 266 14.38 14.48 -4.91
N PHE A 267 13.64 14.66 -3.80
CA PHE A 267 14.22 14.71 -2.48
C PHE A 267 14.81 13.34 -2.08
N ASN A 268 16.00 13.36 -1.49
CA ASN A 268 16.65 12.13 -1.05
C ASN A 268 15.88 11.49 0.11
N TYR A 269 15.25 10.33 -0.13
CA TYR A 269 14.52 9.59 0.90
C TYR A 269 15.39 9.17 2.09
N GLY A 270 16.69 9.04 1.92
CA GLY A 270 17.63 8.81 3.02
C GLY A 270 17.73 9.98 4.02
N ARG A 271 17.07 11.10 3.73
CA ARG A 271 16.99 12.29 4.60
C ARG A 271 15.52 12.65 4.93
N TYR A 272 14.59 11.68 4.83
CA TYR A 272 13.14 11.91 4.99
C TYR A 272 12.79 12.66 6.27
N TRP A 273 13.54 12.47 7.36
CA TRP A 273 13.32 13.15 8.64
C TRP A 273 13.45 14.67 8.59
N GLU A 274 14.02 15.22 7.53
CA GLU A 274 14.10 16.69 7.37
C GLU A 274 12.76 17.29 6.97
N VAL A 275 11.94 16.53 6.24
CA VAL A 275 10.67 16.99 5.66
C VAL A 275 9.45 16.33 6.29
N ILE A 276 9.61 15.16 6.96
CA ILE A 276 8.52 14.41 7.58
C ILE A 276 8.74 14.36 9.10
N ALA A 277 7.66 14.54 9.85
CA ALA A 277 7.59 14.25 11.27
C ALA A 277 6.40 13.33 11.55
N GLU A 278 6.31 12.81 12.76
CA GLU A 278 5.26 11.89 13.19
C GLU A 278 4.57 12.44 14.45
N ASP A 279 3.25 12.49 14.42
CA ASP A 279 2.43 12.81 15.58
C ASP A 279 1.99 11.52 16.30
N VAL A 280 2.11 11.48 17.61
CA VAL A 280 1.78 10.32 18.44
C VAL A 280 0.50 10.59 19.21
N LYS A 281 -0.49 9.72 19.04
CA LYS A 281 -1.78 9.85 19.72
C LYS A 281 -1.97 8.73 20.78
N PRO A 282 -2.52 9.04 21.95
CA PRO A 282 -2.66 8.08 23.05
C PRO A 282 -3.67 6.95 22.80
N TRP A 283 -4.50 7.07 21.78
CA TRP A 283 -5.53 6.07 21.46
C TRP A 283 -5.15 5.10 20.34
N SER A 284 -3.95 5.20 19.75
CA SER A 284 -3.52 4.36 18.63
C SER A 284 -2.04 3.99 18.76
N TYR A 285 -1.70 2.76 18.41
CA TYR A 285 -0.29 2.36 18.24
C TYR A 285 0.33 2.87 16.95
N MET A 286 -0.48 3.35 16.01
CA MET A 286 -0.01 4.00 14.79
C MET A 286 0.48 5.41 15.11
N LYS A 287 1.59 5.80 14.51
CA LYS A 287 2.04 7.18 14.42
C LYS A 287 1.43 7.83 13.17
N PHE A 288 1.18 9.13 13.21
CA PHE A 288 0.55 9.90 12.16
C PHE A 288 1.60 10.80 11.49
N PRO A 289 2.16 10.38 10.33
CA PRO A 289 3.18 11.19 9.65
C PRO A 289 2.56 12.41 8.97
N PHE A 290 3.32 13.50 8.97
CA PHE A 290 2.93 14.76 8.34
C PHE A 290 4.13 15.51 7.76
N PHE A 291 3.88 16.39 6.78
CA PHE A 291 4.92 17.29 6.27
C PHE A 291 5.19 18.42 7.26
N LYS A 292 6.44 18.54 7.68
CA LYS A 292 6.87 19.54 8.65
C LYS A 292 6.55 20.98 8.23
N SER A 293 6.64 21.26 6.93
CA SER A 293 6.35 22.59 6.36
C SER A 293 4.89 23.01 6.50
N LEU A 294 3.97 22.06 6.70
CA LEU A 294 2.54 22.30 6.83
C LEU A 294 2.04 22.12 8.27
N GLY A 295 2.86 21.54 9.16
CA GLY A 295 2.46 21.24 10.54
C GLY A 295 1.57 20.01 10.68
N ALA A 296 1.29 19.60 11.92
CA ALA A 296 0.56 18.35 12.20
C ALA A 296 -0.92 18.41 11.79
N ASP A 297 -1.52 19.58 11.84
CA ASP A 297 -2.96 19.74 11.55
C ASP A 297 -3.27 19.70 10.04
N GLU A 298 -2.41 20.30 9.21
CA GLU A 298 -2.62 20.42 7.77
C GLU A 298 -1.68 19.53 6.93
N GLY A 299 -0.65 18.99 7.54
CA GLY A 299 0.43 18.28 6.86
C GLY A 299 0.16 16.81 6.57
N SER A 300 -1.02 16.28 6.86
CA SER A 300 -1.40 14.91 6.48
C SER A 300 -1.36 14.72 4.98
N TYR A 301 -0.83 13.59 4.52
CA TYR A 301 -0.63 13.32 3.10
C TYR A 301 -1.02 11.91 2.70
N ARG A 302 -1.37 11.74 1.43
CA ARG A 302 -1.61 10.43 0.82
C ARG A 302 -0.34 9.87 0.21
N VAL A 303 -0.26 8.55 0.26
CA VAL A 303 0.72 7.74 -0.47
C VAL A 303 -0.01 6.63 -1.23
N GLY A 304 0.73 5.81 -1.96
CA GLY A 304 0.18 4.66 -2.64
C GLY A 304 -0.31 4.94 -4.07
N PRO A 305 -1.15 4.07 -4.65
CA PRO A 305 -1.47 4.12 -6.08
C PRO A 305 -2.03 5.46 -6.54
N LEU A 306 -2.95 6.06 -5.80
CA LEU A 306 -3.55 7.34 -6.19
C LEU A 306 -2.49 8.44 -6.30
N SER A 307 -1.66 8.61 -5.27
CA SER A 307 -0.60 9.63 -5.31
C SER A 307 0.40 9.37 -6.43
N ARG A 308 0.81 8.12 -6.64
CA ARG A 308 1.73 7.78 -7.73
C ARG A 308 1.17 8.13 -9.10
N VAL A 309 -0.07 7.73 -9.38
CA VAL A 309 -0.71 7.95 -10.69
C VAL A 309 -0.95 9.44 -10.94
N THR A 310 -1.29 10.21 -9.92
CA THR A 310 -1.60 11.65 -10.08
C THR A 310 -0.35 12.53 -10.11
N MET A 311 0.74 12.11 -9.49
CA MET A 311 1.91 12.99 -9.27
C MET A 311 3.11 12.66 -10.16
N CYS A 312 3.23 11.46 -10.72
CA CYS A 312 4.29 11.15 -11.69
C CYS A 312 4.01 11.81 -13.04
N ASP A 313 5.07 12.06 -13.83
CA ASP A 313 4.93 12.66 -15.16
C ASP A 313 4.53 11.61 -16.21
N SER A 314 4.97 10.36 -16.03
CA SER A 314 4.63 9.22 -16.89
C SER A 314 4.74 7.90 -16.12
N ILE A 315 4.22 6.82 -16.71
CA ILE A 315 4.46 5.45 -16.25
C ILE A 315 5.39 4.76 -17.25
N PRO A 316 6.54 4.18 -16.82
CA PRO A 316 7.55 3.62 -17.73
C PRO A 316 7.06 2.49 -18.66
N THR A 317 5.88 1.92 -18.38
CA THR A 317 5.26 0.89 -19.22
C THR A 317 4.17 1.51 -20.08
N PRO A 318 4.30 1.52 -21.43
CA PRO A 318 3.40 2.26 -22.33
C PRO A 318 1.93 1.89 -22.20
N LEU A 319 1.62 0.61 -21.94
CA LEU A 319 0.24 0.18 -21.71
C LEU A 319 -0.36 0.81 -20.43
N ALA A 320 0.42 0.85 -19.35
CA ALA A 320 -0.06 1.43 -18.09
C ALA A 320 -0.16 2.97 -18.18
N ASP A 321 0.76 3.62 -18.88
CA ASP A 321 0.70 5.07 -19.09
C ASP A 321 -0.52 5.48 -19.93
N LYS A 322 -0.89 4.68 -20.91
CA LYS A 322 -2.11 4.90 -21.70
C LYS A 322 -3.40 4.76 -20.85
N GLU A 323 -3.38 3.91 -19.83
CA GLU A 323 -4.53 3.71 -18.93
C GLU A 323 -4.63 4.76 -17.82
N ARG A 324 -3.55 5.50 -17.55
CA ARG A 324 -3.48 6.61 -16.60
C ARG A 324 -4.31 7.81 -17.06
#